data_06b20adf9c21afa3a5515fcd7fdd23a1
#
_entry.id   06b20adf9c21afa3a5515fcd7fdd23a1
#
_cell.length_a   1.000
_cell.length_b   1.000
_cell.length_c   1.000
_cell.angle_alpha   90.00
_cell.angle_beta   90.00
_cell.angle_gamma   90.00
#
_symmetry.space_group_name_H-M   'P 1'
#
loop_
_entity.id
_entity.type
_entity.pdbx_description
1 polymer ?
#
loop_
_entity_poly.entity_id
_entity_poly.type
_entity_poly.pdbx_seq_one_letter_code
_entity_poly.pdbx_strand_id
1 'polypeptide(L)'
;MNNQEKNKSGICVISDVHGRNFYKPILKNTTDKIIFLGDYEDPYPHEGFTLEDVKSAMMDIFSFAQDNPDRVILLLGNHSLPYYWNNRGYARWDWAHADELHQIY
;
A
#
# COMPACT_ATOMS: atom_id res chain seq x y z
N MET A 1 -26.02 -19.52 -7.58
CA MET A 1 -24.67 -19.31 -8.05
C MET A 1 -24.05 -20.60 -8.47
N ASN A 2 -23.40 -20.63 -9.59
CA ASN A 2 -22.79 -21.84 -10.09
C ASN A 2 -21.31 -21.92 -9.66
N ASN A 3 -20.70 -23.06 -9.87
CA ASN A 3 -19.31 -23.30 -9.49
C ASN A 3 -18.33 -22.47 -10.30
N GLN A 4 -18.68 -22.06 -11.48
CA GLN A 4 -17.80 -21.24 -12.31
C GLN A 4 -17.53 -19.89 -11.69
N GLU A 5 -18.53 -19.28 -11.06
CA GLU A 5 -18.35 -18.01 -10.35
C GLU A 5 -17.43 -18.17 -9.17
N LYS A 6 -17.54 -19.27 -8.43
CA LYS A 6 -16.66 -19.57 -7.32
C LYS A 6 -15.21 -19.74 -7.74
N ASN A 7 -14.99 -20.24 -8.95
CA ASN A 7 -13.66 -20.55 -9.46
C ASN A 7 -13.05 -19.42 -10.26
N LYS A 8 -13.81 -18.37 -10.52
CA LYS A 8 -13.27 -17.22 -11.26
C LYS A 8 -12.23 -16.53 -10.42
N SER A 9 -11.08 -16.29 -11.06
CA SER A 9 -10.08 -15.40 -10.50
C SER A 9 -10.54 -13.97 -10.71
N GLY A 10 -10.69 -13.24 -9.62
CA GLY A 10 -10.94 -11.82 -9.68
C GLY A 10 -9.65 -11.02 -9.54
N ILE A 11 -9.78 -9.73 -9.68
CA ILE A 11 -8.70 -8.78 -9.42
C ILE A 11 -9.23 -7.76 -8.42
N CYS A 12 -8.53 -7.61 -7.32
CA CYS A 12 -8.83 -6.59 -6.32
C CYS A 12 -7.82 -5.46 -6.48
N VAL A 13 -8.30 -4.23 -6.63
CA VAL A 13 -7.46 -3.05 -6.75
C VAL A 13 -7.57 -2.23 -5.48
N ILE A 14 -6.43 -1.92 -4.87
CA ILE A 14 -6.37 -1.14 -3.63
C ILE A 14 -5.52 0.09 -3.89
N SER A 15 -6.06 1.27 -3.58
CA SER A 15 -5.36 2.53 -3.78
C SER A 15 -5.48 3.42 -2.54
N ASP A 16 -4.62 4.46 -2.50
CA ASP A 16 -4.72 5.54 -1.52
C ASP A 16 -4.73 5.03 -0.07
N VAL A 17 -3.79 4.16 0.25
CA VAL A 17 -3.66 3.61 1.60
C VAL A 17 -3.34 4.71 2.60
N HIS A 18 -2.33 5.54 2.33
CA HIS A 18 -1.99 6.70 3.15
C HIS A 18 -1.95 6.40 4.65
N GLY A 19 -1.34 5.27 5.03
CA GLY A 19 -1.24 4.87 6.42
C GLY A 19 -2.50 4.25 7.02
N ARG A 20 -3.59 4.18 6.27
CA ARG A 20 -4.86 3.61 6.75
C ARG A 20 -4.78 2.09 6.77
N ASN A 21 -5.72 1.47 7.46
CA ASN A 21 -5.71 0.02 7.66
C ASN A 21 -6.86 -0.73 6.97
N PHE A 22 -7.61 -0.09 6.09
CA PHE A 22 -8.77 -0.72 5.44
C PHE A 22 -8.39 -1.94 4.60
N TYR A 23 -7.14 -2.04 4.19
CA TYR A 23 -6.66 -3.17 3.38
C TYR A 23 -6.61 -4.48 4.17
N LYS A 24 -6.49 -4.43 5.49
CA LYS A 24 -6.24 -5.63 6.31
C LYS A 24 -7.29 -6.72 6.14
N PRO A 25 -8.59 -6.44 6.27
CA PRO A 25 -9.58 -7.48 6.05
C PRO A 25 -9.61 -8.00 4.61
N ILE A 26 -9.24 -7.16 3.64
CA ILE A 26 -9.17 -7.57 2.24
C ILE A 26 -8.07 -8.61 2.05
N LEU A 27 -6.88 -8.36 2.56
CA LEU A 27 -5.77 -9.32 2.45
C LEU A 27 -6.08 -10.65 3.13
N LYS A 28 -6.84 -10.59 4.23
CA LYS A 28 -7.16 -11.76 5.03
C LYS A 28 -8.22 -12.64 4.36
N ASN A 29 -9.13 -12.04 3.62
CA ASN A 29 -10.35 -12.72 3.15
C ASN A 29 -10.40 -12.98 1.66
N THR A 30 -9.47 -12.44 0.87
CA THR A 30 -9.48 -12.66 -0.57
C THR A 30 -8.40 -13.62 -1.00
N THR A 31 -8.71 -14.42 -2.03
CA THR A 31 -7.75 -15.24 -2.76
C THR A 31 -7.50 -14.69 -4.16
N ASP A 32 -8.10 -13.56 -4.49
CA ASP A 32 -7.95 -12.92 -5.79
C ASP A 32 -6.54 -12.35 -5.97
N LYS A 33 -6.22 -12.02 -7.21
CA LYS A 33 -5.05 -11.19 -7.49
C LYS A 33 -5.29 -9.79 -6.94
N ILE A 34 -4.25 -9.19 -6.40
CA ILE A 34 -4.32 -7.87 -5.77
C ILE A 34 -3.32 -6.95 -6.44
N ILE A 35 -3.80 -5.76 -6.83
CA ILE A 35 -2.96 -4.70 -7.37
C ILE A 35 -3.05 -3.52 -6.42
N PHE A 36 -1.92 -3.17 -5.82
CA PHE A 36 -1.80 -1.94 -5.03
C PHE A 36 -1.32 -0.83 -5.96
N LEU A 37 -2.08 0.25 -6.05
CA LEU A 37 -1.75 1.36 -6.96
C LEU A 37 -0.73 2.33 -6.38
N GLY A 38 -0.31 2.14 -5.14
CA GLY A 38 0.65 3.03 -4.50
C GLY A 38 -0.01 3.97 -3.52
N ASP A 39 0.69 5.07 -3.22
CA ASP A 39 0.26 6.08 -2.26
C ASP A 39 0.03 5.46 -0.88
N TYR A 40 1.07 4.77 -0.39
CA TYR A 40 1.06 4.12 0.92
C TYR A 40 1.28 5.13 2.05
N GLU A 41 1.99 6.19 1.77
CA GLU A 41 2.41 7.22 2.72
C GLU A 41 1.58 8.51 2.56
N ASP A 42 1.95 9.53 3.32
CA ASP A 42 1.37 10.89 3.26
C ASP A 42 -0.12 10.97 3.61
N PRO A 43 -0.52 10.50 4.81
CA PRO A 43 -1.90 10.73 5.27
C PRO A 43 -2.16 12.23 5.49
N TYR A 44 -3.43 12.61 5.50
CA TYR A 44 -3.79 13.98 5.86
C TYR A 44 -3.52 14.21 7.35
N PRO A 45 -3.02 15.41 7.73
CA PRO A 45 -2.71 15.67 9.14
C PRO A 45 -3.88 15.49 10.10
N HIS A 46 -5.11 15.78 9.64
CA HIS A 46 -6.28 15.65 10.50
C HIS A 46 -6.66 14.20 10.79
N GLU A 47 -6.10 13.24 10.06
CA GLU A 47 -6.38 11.83 10.30
C GLU A 47 -5.63 11.29 11.52
N GLY A 48 -4.60 11.98 11.98
CA GLY A 48 -3.90 11.62 13.20
C GLY A 48 -2.99 10.41 13.11
N PHE A 49 -2.64 9.95 11.91
CA PHE A 49 -1.71 8.83 11.74
C PHE A 49 -0.29 9.26 12.04
N THR A 50 0.43 8.41 12.76
CA THR A 50 1.84 8.61 13.07
C THR A 50 2.73 8.00 11.99
N LEU A 51 4.03 8.32 12.05
CA LEU A 51 5.01 7.65 11.19
C LEU A 51 4.95 6.14 11.36
N GLU A 52 4.79 5.66 12.58
CA GLU A 52 4.73 4.23 12.85
C GLU A 52 3.50 3.58 12.19
N ASP A 53 2.37 4.28 12.15
CA ASP A 53 1.19 3.81 11.44
C ASP A 53 1.47 3.64 9.95
N VAL A 54 2.12 4.62 9.34
CA VAL A 54 2.49 4.58 7.91
C VAL A 54 3.47 3.45 7.65
N LYS A 55 4.52 3.35 8.45
CA LYS A 55 5.54 2.30 8.29
C LYS A 55 4.93 0.91 8.48
N SER A 56 4.05 0.77 9.46
CA SER A 56 3.37 -0.50 9.71
C SER A 56 2.54 -0.94 8.51
N ALA A 57 1.79 -0.02 7.92
CA ALA A 57 0.99 -0.32 6.73
C ALA A 57 1.88 -0.72 5.55
N MET A 58 2.95 0.03 5.31
CA MET A 58 3.89 -0.27 4.24
C MET A 58 4.53 -1.65 4.42
N MET A 59 5.00 -1.94 5.63
CA MET A 59 5.65 -3.22 5.92
C MET A 59 4.68 -4.39 5.79
N ASP A 60 3.44 -4.24 6.26
CA ASP A 60 2.40 -5.26 6.11
C ASP A 60 2.16 -5.58 4.64
N ILE A 61 1.97 -4.55 3.83
CA ILE A 61 1.66 -4.70 2.41
C ILE A 61 2.85 -5.30 1.67
N PHE A 62 4.05 -4.79 1.93
CA PHE A 62 5.25 -5.26 1.24
C PHE A 62 5.60 -6.69 1.62
N SER A 63 5.44 -7.05 2.90
CA SER A 63 5.65 -8.44 3.34
C SER A 63 4.63 -9.38 2.70
N PHE A 64 3.39 -8.96 2.63
CA PHE A 64 2.34 -9.75 1.99
C PHE A 64 2.64 -9.98 0.51
N ALA A 65 3.10 -8.94 -0.18
CA ALA A 65 3.48 -9.05 -1.59
C ALA A 65 4.68 -10.00 -1.77
N GLN A 66 5.64 -9.93 -0.87
CA GLN A 66 6.83 -10.78 -0.90
C GLN A 66 6.46 -12.24 -0.70
N ASP A 67 5.49 -12.52 0.16
CA ASP A 67 5.00 -13.87 0.43
C ASP A 67 4.05 -14.39 -0.64
N ASN A 68 3.52 -13.52 -1.48
CA ASN A 68 2.54 -13.85 -2.51
C ASN A 68 2.91 -13.26 -3.87
N PRO A 69 4.11 -13.55 -4.40
CA PRO A 69 4.60 -12.88 -5.60
C PRO A 69 3.77 -13.17 -6.86
N ASP A 70 3.05 -14.29 -6.87
CA ASP A 70 2.20 -14.67 -8.01
C ASP A 70 0.84 -13.99 -7.99
N ARG A 71 0.47 -13.39 -6.87
CA ARG A 71 -0.85 -12.79 -6.66
C ARG A 71 -0.85 -11.29 -6.51
N VAL A 72 0.24 -10.71 -6.08
CA VAL A 72 0.29 -9.31 -5.67
C VAL A 72 1.23 -8.51 -6.54
N ILE A 73 0.72 -7.40 -7.05
CA ILE A 73 1.50 -6.41 -7.81
C ILE A 73 1.49 -5.12 -7.02
N LEU A 74 2.69 -4.58 -6.78
CA LEU A 74 2.87 -3.29 -6.11
C LEU A 74 3.24 -2.25 -7.15
N LEU A 75 2.46 -1.18 -7.20
CA LEU A 75 2.76 -0.01 -8.02
C LEU A 75 3.10 1.16 -7.11
N LEU A 76 3.69 2.18 -7.68
CA LEU A 76 4.04 3.41 -6.96
C LEU A 76 3.20 4.55 -7.49
N GLY A 77 2.46 5.21 -6.59
CA GLY A 77 1.66 6.37 -6.93
C GLY A 77 2.46 7.67 -6.83
N ASN A 78 1.78 8.79 -7.00
CA ASN A 78 2.42 10.11 -6.99
C ASN A 78 2.98 10.47 -5.60
N HIS A 79 2.43 9.94 -4.52
CA HIS A 79 2.97 10.14 -3.17
C HIS A 79 4.06 9.12 -2.82
N SER A 80 4.13 8.01 -3.52
CA SER A 80 5.13 6.96 -3.26
C SER A 80 6.44 7.17 -4.02
N LEU A 81 6.34 7.52 -5.29
CA LEU A 81 7.52 7.69 -6.15
C LEU A 81 8.59 8.62 -5.58
N PRO A 82 8.24 9.80 -5.01
CA PRO A 82 9.25 10.68 -4.45
C PRO A 82 10.07 10.04 -3.33
N TYR A 83 9.45 9.20 -2.49
CA TYR A 83 10.20 8.50 -1.44
C TYR A 83 11.08 7.40 -2.02
N TYR A 84 10.57 6.68 -3.02
CA TYR A 84 11.35 5.66 -3.68
C TYR A 84 12.63 6.25 -4.32
N TRP A 85 12.50 7.40 -4.98
CA TRP A 85 13.65 8.07 -5.59
C TRP A 85 14.42 8.98 -4.63
N ASN A 86 13.90 9.16 -3.42
CA ASN A 86 14.46 10.07 -2.41
C ASN A 86 14.56 11.51 -2.92
N ASN A 87 13.56 11.94 -3.65
CA ASN A 87 13.42 13.31 -4.14
C ASN A 87 12.21 13.95 -3.50
N ARG A 88 12.24 15.29 -3.37
CA ARG A 88 11.12 16.03 -2.82
C ARG A 88 9.82 15.69 -3.53
N GLY A 89 8.80 15.37 -2.73
CA GLY A 89 7.46 15.06 -3.23
C GLY A 89 6.56 16.28 -3.37
N TYR A 90 5.27 15.98 -3.50
CA TYR A 90 4.20 16.96 -3.64
C TYR A 90 3.67 17.39 -2.28
N ALA A 91 2.42 17.86 -2.23
CA ALA A 91 1.73 18.17 -0.99
C ALA A 91 1.81 16.99 -0.02
N ARG A 92 1.92 17.29 1.26
CA ARG A 92 2.05 16.31 2.36
C ARG A 92 3.35 15.51 2.37
N TRP A 93 4.35 15.94 1.58
CA TRP A 93 5.69 15.33 1.66
C TRP A 93 6.20 15.41 3.10
N ASP A 94 6.62 14.28 3.63
CA ASP A 94 7.12 14.20 5.00
C ASP A 94 8.62 14.51 5.04
N TRP A 95 8.94 15.77 5.23
CA TRP A 95 10.32 16.26 5.28
C TRP A 95 11.14 15.61 6.40
N ALA A 96 10.49 15.38 7.54
CA ALA A 96 11.18 14.89 8.72
C ALA A 96 11.57 13.42 8.62
N HIS A 97 10.80 12.62 7.89
CA HIS A 97 10.96 11.17 7.86
C HIS A 97 11.18 10.60 6.46
N ALA A 98 11.50 11.46 5.48
CA ALA A 98 11.65 11.05 4.09
C ALA A 98 12.73 9.96 3.94
N ASP A 99 13.84 10.08 4.64
CA ASP A 99 14.91 9.09 4.56
C ASP A 99 14.50 7.73 5.10
N GLU A 100 13.76 7.71 6.21
CA GLU A 100 13.24 6.45 6.76
C GLU A 100 12.25 5.79 5.81
N LEU A 101 11.35 6.56 5.21
CA LEU A 101 10.40 6.05 4.24
C LEU A 101 11.09 5.54 2.98
N HIS A 102 12.12 6.26 2.53
CA HIS A 102 12.91 5.83 1.38
C HIS A 102 13.54 4.46 1.62
N GLN A 103 14.04 4.21 2.82
CA GLN A 103 14.72 2.95 3.15
C GLN A 103 13.78 1.75 3.14
N ILE A 104 12.48 1.94 3.28
CA ILE A 104 11.51 0.84 3.22
C ILE A 104 11.43 0.28 1.79
N TYR A 105 11.61 1.12 0.79
CA TYR A 105 11.63 0.69 -0.58
C TYR A 105 12.97 0.02 -0.91
#